data_c2388b2a0a5e40f19c03923cd5812733
#
_entry.id   c2388b2a0a5e40f19c03923cd5812733
#
_cell.length_a   1.000
_cell.length_b   1.000
_cell.length_c   1.000
_cell.angle_alpha   90.00
_cell.angle_beta   90.00
_cell.angle_gamma   90.00
#
_symmetry.space_group_name_H-M   'P 1'
#
loop_
_entity.id
_entity.type
_entity.pdbx_description
1 polymer ?
#
loop_
_entity_poly.entity_id
_entity_poly.type
_entity_poly.pdbx_seq_one_letter_code
_entity_poly.pdbx_strand_id
1 'polypeptide(L)'
;PYITNDIELGKEKDGILLFGTNACGKSTFMKAVGLNIIMAQAGMFVASSTFHFKPYTQIFTRILNNDNIFRSQSSFAVEIQELKSILNRSDDHSLVLGDELCSGTESISALSIICTGLDILCRRKASFIFTSHLHQLTELEEVKALNTLEIYHLKIDYDKENDILIYDRKLAKGSGPSIYGLKVCEAMGMSKEFISFAKKIQNKLEKNDQSRKLSQYNSHVFMDECKICFQKENLETHHINDQKFADENNMFHSYHKNVKHNLVPLCKCCHLKVTNEEIIVEGWKETSKGKKLNWRYADKKNASRKKKFS
;
A
#
# COMPACT_ATOMS: atom_id res chain seq x y z
N PRO A 1 -5.18 30.77 -16.13
CA PRO A 1 -3.89 31.20 -15.59
C PRO A 1 -3.11 29.96 -15.08
N TYR A 2 -1.78 29.99 -15.28
CA TYR A 2 -0.90 28.95 -14.74
C TYR A 2 -0.73 29.17 -13.23
N ILE A 3 -0.87 28.07 -12.45
CA ILE A 3 -0.73 28.12 -11.00
C ILE A 3 0.68 27.65 -10.63
N THR A 4 1.47 28.56 -10.08
CA THR A 4 2.85 28.28 -9.66
C THR A 4 2.89 27.49 -8.37
N ASN A 5 3.89 26.61 -8.23
CA ASN A 5 4.19 25.86 -7.02
C ASN A 5 5.70 25.84 -6.80
N ASP A 6 6.12 25.87 -5.55
CA ASP A 6 7.51 25.70 -5.16
C ASP A 6 7.77 24.25 -4.83
N ILE A 7 8.97 23.77 -5.19
CA ILE A 7 9.40 22.38 -4.96
C ILE A 7 10.86 22.35 -4.55
N GLU A 8 11.19 21.44 -3.66
CA GLU A 8 12.56 21.15 -3.26
C GLU A 8 12.80 19.63 -3.33
N LEU A 9 13.85 19.22 -4.05
CA LEU A 9 14.36 17.87 -4.14
C LEU A 9 15.88 17.87 -4.00
N GLY A 10 16.44 16.78 -3.48
CA GLY A 10 17.85 16.66 -3.13
C GLY A 10 18.14 17.14 -1.71
N LYS A 11 19.41 17.14 -1.32
CA LYS A 11 19.85 17.41 0.05
C LYS A 11 19.20 16.44 1.06
N GLU A 12 18.16 16.92 1.75
CA GLU A 12 17.46 16.16 2.79
C GLU A 12 16.16 15.49 2.29
N LYS A 13 15.77 15.78 1.04
CA LYS A 13 14.50 15.31 0.43
C LYS A 13 14.75 14.63 -0.89
N ASP A 14 14.87 13.31 -0.86
CA ASP A 14 15.12 12.53 -2.07
C ASP A 14 13.83 12.38 -2.90
N GLY A 15 12.67 12.24 -2.26
CA GLY A 15 11.44 11.90 -2.94
C GLY A 15 10.21 12.71 -2.56
N ILE A 16 9.29 12.81 -3.51
CA ILE A 16 7.95 13.32 -3.31
C ILE A 16 6.93 12.27 -3.72
N LEU A 17 6.01 11.97 -2.82
CA LEU A 17 4.80 11.20 -3.10
C LEU A 17 3.62 12.18 -3.20
N LEU A 18 3.08 12.33 -4.41
CA LEU A 18 2.06 13.33 -4.75
C LEU A 18 0.69 12.69 -4.90
N PHE A 19 -0.23 13.06 -4.01
CA PHE A 19 -1.62 12.62 -4.04
C PHE A 19 -2.55 13.63 -4.72
N GLY A 20 -3.70 13.17 -5.09
CA GLY A 20 -4.80 13.97 -5.62
C GLY A 20 -5.69 13.15 -6.56
N THR A 21 -6.89 13.67 -6.80
CA THR A 21 -7.85 13.05 -7.72
C THR A 21 -7.37 13.12 -9.18
N ASN A 22 -8.01 12.36 -10.05
CA ASN A 22 -7.80 12.51 -11.49
C ASN A 22 -8.16 13.93 -11.93
N ALA A 23 -7.46 14.43 -12.91
CA ALA A 23 -7.60 15.80 -13.47
C ALA A 23 -7.20 16.96 -12.53
N CYS A 24 -6.74 16.73 -11.28
CA CYS A 24 -6.27 17.84 -10.43
C CYS A 24 -4.94 18.44 -10.88
N GLY A 25 -4.19 17.78 -11.76
CA GLY A 25 -2.94 18.28 -12.35
C GLY A 25 -1.66 17.62 -11.87
N LYS A 26 -1.71 16.46 -11.20
CA LYS A 26 -0.53 15.69 -10.71
C LYS A 26 0.50 15.44 -11.81
N SER A 27 0.06 14.83 -12.93
CA SER A 27 0.92 14.51 -14.07
C SER A 27 1.46 15.78 -14.73
N THR A 28 0.66 16.85 -14.80
CA THR A 28 1.09 18.14 -15.35
C THR A 28 2.18 18.77 -14.50
N PHE A 29 2.03 18.77 -13.17
CA PHE A 29 3.03 19.25 -12.24
C PHE A 29 4.34 18.48 -12.37
N MET A 30 4.29 17.17 -12.34
CA MET A 30 5.46 16.28 -12.46
C MET A 30 6.19 16.51 -13.80
N LYS A 31 5.44 16.59 -14.92
CA LYS A 31 5.98 16.88 -16.25
C LYS A 31 6.63 18.26 -16.30
N ALA A 32 6.04 19.28 -15.67
CA ALA A 32 6.61 20.63 -15.61
C ALA A 32 7.96 20.63 -14.89
N VAL A 33 8.11 19.87 -13.78
CA VAL A 33 9.40 19.72 -13.11
C VAL A 33 10.44 19.10 -14.04
N GLY A 34 10.12 17.97 -14.67
CA GLY A 34 11.03 17.28 -15.59
C GLY A 34 11.45 18.15 -16.78
N LEU A 35 10.49 18.88 -17.39
CA LEU A 35 10.78 19.79 -18.50
C LEU A 35 11.68 20.95 -18.07
N ASN A 36 11.46 21.58 -16.92
CA ASN A 36 12.32 22.64 -16.42
C ASN A 36 13.76 22.15 -16.16
N ILE A 37 13.94 20.95 -15.64
CA ILE A 37 15.28 20.33 -15.48
C ILE A 37 15.95 20.14 -16.84
N ILE A 38 15.26 19.57 -17.83
CA ILE A 38 15.79 19.35 -19.18
C ILE A 38 16.20 20.69 -19.81
N MET A 39 15.33 21.70 -19.74
CA MET A 39 15.60 23.05 -20.26
C MET A 39 16.82 23.70 -19.59
N ALA A 40 16.90 23.61 -18.24
CA ALA A 40 18.02 24.17 -17.50
C ALA A 40 19.35 23.48 -17.88
N GLN A 41 19.36 22.14 -18.02
CA GLN A 41 20.54 21.38 -18.43
C GLN A 41 20.96 21.66 -19.88
N ALA A 42 20.03 22.07 -20.72
CA ALA A 42 20.28 22.53 -22.07
C ALA A 42 20.71 24.00 -22.14
N GLY A 43 20.83 24.70 -21.00
CA GLY A 43 21.19 26.15 -20.97
C GLY A 43 20.04 27.08 -21.38
N MET A 44 18.80 26.62 -21.34
CA MET A 44 17.61 27.40 -21.68
C MET A 44 17.01 28.07 -20.43
N PHE A 45 16.22 29.10 -20.64
CA PHE A 45 15.41 29.70 -19.58
C PHE A 45 14.32 28.71 -19.11
N VAL A 46 14.05 28.73 -17.83
CA VAL A 46 13.05 27.88 -17.17
C VAL A 46 11.84 28.71 -16.72
N ALA A 47 10.70 28.06 -16.56
CA ALA A 47 9.46 28.70 -16.11
C ALA A 47 9.44 28.82 -14.55
N SER A 48 10.43 29.54 -14.02
CA SER A 48 10.58 29.76 -12.57
C SER A 48 11.27 31.07 -12.31
N SER A 49 10.91 31.77 -11.22
CA SER A 49 11.58 33.01 -10.79
C SER A 49 12.95 32.71 -10.15
N THR A 50 13.10 31.56 -9.53
CA THR A 50 14.33 31.08 -8.92
C THR A 50 14.48 29.59 -9.21
N PHE A 51 15.66 29.18 -9.69
CA PHE A 51 15.90 27.79 -10.03
C PHE A 51 17.34 27.40 -9.67
N HIS A 52 17.48 26.52 -8.71
CA HIS A 52 18.75 25.92 -8.32
C HIS A 52 18.68 24.42 -8.55
N PHE A 53 19.63 23.83 -9.23
CA PHE A 53 19.62 22.41 -9.48
C PHE A 53 21.04 21.82 -9.53
N LYS A 54 21.13 20.55 -9.18
CA LYS A 54 22.30 19.72 -9.47
C LYS A 54 22.01 18.99 -10.78
N PRO A 55 22.94 18.97 -11.75
CA PRO A 55 22.73 18.24 -13.00
C PRO A 55 22.45 16.76 -12.76
N TYR A 56 21.42 16.25 -13.40
CA TYR A 56 21.10 14.84 -13.44
C TYR A 56 21.77 14.18 -14.66
N THR A 57 22.38 13.02 -14.46
CA THR A 57 22.96 12.22 -15.55
C THR A 57 21.93 11.32 -16.20
N GLN A 58 20.84 11.01 -15.49
CA GLN A 58 19.75 10.16 -15.96
C GLN A 58 18.41 10.74 -15.54
N ILE A 59 17.48 10.75 -16.48
CA ILE A 59 16.07 11.09 -16.20
C ILE A 59 15.23 9.90 -16.67
N PHE A 60 14.54 9.27 -15.72
CA PHE A 60 13.62 8.18 -15.98
C PHE A 60 12.19 8.68 -15.91
N THR A 61 11.38 8.33 -16.87
CA THR A 61 9.96 8.66 -16.87
C THR A 61 9.12 7.41 -17.02
N ARG A 62 8.15 7.24 -16.13
CA ARG A 62 7.06 6.29 -16.29
C ARG A 62 5.76 7.10 -16.22
N ILE A 63 5.36 7.63 -17.34
CA ILE A 63 4.15 8.43 -17.49
C ILE A 63 3.17 7.60 -18.31
N LEU A 64 1.96 7.40 -17.80
CA LEU A 64 0.92 6.65 -18.49
C LEU A 64 0.72 7.21 -19.91
N ASN A 65 1.14 6.45 -20.90
CA ASN A 65 0.74 6.63 -22.27
C ASN A 65 -0.31 5.57 -22.59
N ASN A 66 -1.34 5.96 -23.35
CA ASN A 66 -2.39 5.08 -23.83
C ASN A 66 -1.82 3.74 -24.28
N ASP A 67 -2.47 2.66 -23.85
CA ASP A 67 -2.11 1.27 -24.08
C ASP A 67 -1.63 1.04 -25.52
N ASN A 68 -0.44 0.47 -25.63
CA ASN A 68 0.07 0.02 -26.92
C ASN A 68 -0.60 -1.31 -27.24
N ILE A 69 -1.82 -1.25 -27.82
CA ILE A 69 -2.69 -2.37 -28.17
C ILE A 69 -1.97 -3.42 -29.04
N PHE A 70 -0.83 -3.06 -29.64
CA PHE A 70 -0.06 -3.93 -30.55
C PHE A 70 0.94 -4.87 -29.83
N ARG A 71 1.15 -4.74 -28.53
CA ARG A 71 1.97 -5.68 -27.78
C ARG A 71 1.07 -6.55 -26.93
N SER A 72 1.03 -7.85 -27.23
CA SER A 72 0.28 -8.90 -26.50
C SER A 72 0.70 -9.08 -25.01
N GLN A 73 1.43 -8.14 -24.44
CA GLN A 73 1.83 -8.15 -23.04
C GLN A 73 0.83 -7.35 -22.20
N SER A 74 0.49 -7.86 -21.04
CA SER A 74 -0.27 -7.12 -20.03
C SER A 74 0.42 -5.78 -19.76
N SER A 75 -0.34 -4.69 -19.75
CA SER A 75 0.16 -3.33 -19.42
C SER A 75 0.96 -3.34 -18.11
N PHE A 76 0.53 -4.12 -17.13
CA PHE A 76 1.22 -4.32 -15.86
C PHE A 76 2.60 -4.98 -16.01
N ALA A 77 2.76 -5.99 -16.88
CA ALA A 77 4.06 -6.63 -17.10
C ALA A 77 5.09 -5.66 -17.70
N VAL A 78 4.66 -4.80 -18.64
CA VAL A 78 5.51 -3.74 -19.20
C VAL A 78 5.90 -2.73 -18.11
N GLU A 79 4.94 -2.32 -17.28
CA GLU A 79 5.18 -1.41 -16.17
C GLU A 79 6.23 -1.94 -15.19
N ILE A 80 6.14 -3.22 -14.82
CA ILE A 80 7.12 -3.86 -13.92
C ILE A 80 8.49 -3.99 -14.57
N GLN A 81 8.59 -4.23 -15.88
CA GLN A 81 9.88 -4.25 -16.59
C GLN A 81 10.53 -2.85 -16.60
N GLU A 82 9.76 -1.79 -16.80
CA GLU A 82 10.23 -0.41 -16.74
C GLU A 82 10.67 -0.05 -15.32
N LEU A 83 9.87 -0.36 -14.31
CA LEU A 83 10.23 -0.16 -12.90
C LEU A 83 11.52 -0.92 -12.54
N LYS A 84 11.67 -2.17 -12.97
CA LYS A 84 12.90 -2.95 -12.80
C LYS A 84 14.11 -2.24 -13.44
N SER A 85 13.96 -1.70 -14.66
CA SER A 85 15.02 -0.96 -15.33
C SER A 85 15.41 0.31 -14.55
N ILE A 86 14.41 1.06 -14.09
CA ILE A 86 14.61 2.26 -13.26
C ILE A 86 15.35 1.89 -11.98
N LEU A 87 14.84 0.91 -11.23
CA LEU A 87 15.45 0.50 -9.97
C LEU A 87 16.85 -0.07 -10.14
N ASN A 88 17.20 -0.68 -11.25
CA ASN A 88 18.55 -1.21 -11.49
C ASN A 88 19.57 -0.12 -11.86
N ARG A 89 19.12 0.95 -12.51
CA ARG A 89 20.00 1.95 -13.10
C ARG A 89 20.07 3.27 -12.33
N SER A 90 19.06 3.56 -11.47
CA SER A 90 19.02 4.81 -10.70
C SER A 90 20.13 4.89 -9.66
N ASP A 91 20.64 6.08 -9.48
CA ASP A 91 21.68 6.49 -8.54
C ASP A 91 21.37 7.88 -7.96
N ASP A 92 22.28 8.48 -7.21
CA ASP A 92 22.16 9.81 -6.61
C ASP A 92 22.22 10.99 -7.61
N HIS A 93 22.47 10.69 -8.90
CA HIS A 93 22.41 11.64 -10.02
C HIS A 93 21.23 11.38 -10.95
N SER A 94 20.24 10.64 -10.48
CA SER A 94 19.05 10.26 -11.25
C SER A 94 17.82 11.02 -10.78
N LEU A 95 16.98 11.43 -11.76
CA LEU A 95 15.61 11.92 -11.52
C LEU A 95 14.62 10.89 -12.04
N VAL A 96 13.70 10.44 -11.18
CA VAL A 96 12.66 9.48 -11.54
C VAL A 96 11.27 10.14 -11.44
N LEU A 97 10.51 10.09 -12.53
CA LEU A 97 9.16 10.65 -12.61
C LEU A 97 8.17 9.51 -12.90
N GLY A 98 7.37 9.12 -11.91
CA GLY A 98 6.44 8.00 -12.01
C GLY A 98 4.98 8.43 -11.80
N ASP A 99 4.13 8.18 -12.81
CA ASP A 99 2.72 8.55 -12.79
C ASP A 99 1.85 7.32 -12.54
N GLU A 100 1.12 7.30 -11.42
CA GLU A 100 0.15 6.27 -11.00
C GLU A 100 0.67 4.83 -11.18
N LEU A 101 1.87 4.56 -10.64
CA LEU A 101 2.51 3.25 -10.74
C LEU A 101 1.61 2.13 -10.17
N CYS A 102 1.67 0.96 -10.80
CA CYS A 102 0.95 -0.25 -10.42
C CYS A 102 -0.58 -0.11 -10.43
N SER A 103 -1.13 0.81 -11.25
CA SER A 103 -2.59 0.95 -11.40
C SER A 103 -3.26 -0.25 -12.06
N GLY A 104 -2.51 -1.11 -12.74
CA GLY A 104 -2.99 -2.31 -13.45
C GLY A 104 -3.05 -3.60 -12.62
N THR A 105 -2.83 -3.55 -11.30
CA THR A 105 -2.88 -4.74 -10.42
C THR A 105 -3.73 -4.51 -9.18
N GLU A 106 -3.93 -5.58 -8.38
CA GLU A 106 -4.70 -5.46 -7.14
C GLU A 106 -3.99 -4.59 -6.10
N SER A 107 -4.77 -3.93 -5.24
CA SER A 107 -4.28 -2.89 -4.34
C SER A 107 -3.17 -3.34 -3.39
N ILE A 108 -3.20 -4.58 -2.88
CA ILE A 108 -2.19 -5.08 -1.93
C ILE A 108 -0.82 -5.24 -2.62
N SER A 109 -0.78 -5.82 -3.83
CA SER A 109 0.44 -5.92 -4.62
C SER A 109 0.95 -4.54 -5.02
N ALA A 110 0.06 -3.64 -5.46
CA ALA A 110 0.42 -2.27 -5.80
C ALA A 110 1.09 -1.55 -4.62
N LEU A 111 0.48 -1.58 -3.43
CA LEU A 111 1.03 -1.00 -2.21
C LEU A 111 2.42 -1.56 -1.88
N SER A 112 2.57 -2.90 -1.95
CA SER A 112 3.83 -3.58 -1.62
C SER A 112 4.95 -3.22 -2.60
N ILE A 113 4.64 -3.19 -3.90
CA ILE A 113 5.62 -2.87 -4.95
C ILE A 113 6.04 -1.40 -4.86
N ILE A 114 5.09 -0.48 -4.73
CA ILE A 114 5.38 0.95 -4.63
C ILE A 114 6.19 1.23 -3.37
N CYS A 115 5.77 0.74 -2.21
CA CYS A 115 6.49 0.92 -0.94
C CYS A 115 7.95 0.44 -1.05
N THR A 116 8.18 -0.75 -1.63
CA THR A 116 9.53 -1.27 -1.85
C THR A 116 10.32 -0.41 -2.83
N GLY A 117 9.69 0.07 -3.90
CA GLY A 117 10.31 0.98 -4.87
C GLY A 117 10.75 2.30 -4.25
N LEU A 118 9.91 2.91 -3.41
CA LEU A 118 10.23 4.13 -2.66
C LEU A 118 11.44 3.92 -1.74
N ASP A 119 11.46 2.83 -0.97
CA ASP A 119 12.57 2.49 -0.07
C ASP A 119 13.89 2.32 -0.84
N ILE A 120 13.89 1.61 -1.97
CA ILE A 120 15.08 1.42 -2.79
C ILE A 120 15.59 2.77 -3.33
N LEU A 121 14.72 3.64 -3.83
CA LEU A 121 15.10 4.96 -4.36
C LEU A 121 15.66 5.87 -3.27
N CYS A 122 15.04 5.91 -2.09
CA CYS A 122 15.55 6.65 -0.94
C CYS A 122 16.94 6.14 -0.52
N ARG A 123 17.15 4.82 -0.42
CA ARG A 123 18.47 4.25 -0.09
C ARG A 123 19.54 4.60 -1.12
N ARG A 124 19.18 4.76 -2.38
CA ARG A 124 20.08 5.18 -3.47
C ARG A 124 20.25 6.70 -3.56
N LYS A 125 19.51 7.46 -2.77
CA LYS A 125 19.48 8.92 -2.82
C LYS A 125 19.11 9.47 -4.19
N ALA A 126 18.33 8.71 -4.98
CA ALA A 126 17.80 9.17 -6.25
C ALA A 126 16.71 10.21 -6.00
N SER A 127 16.68 11.28 -6.79
CA SER A 127 15.56 12.23 -6.75
C SER A 127 14.36 11.64 -7.48
N PHE A 128 13.16 11.70 -6.87
CA PHE A 128 11.97 11.17 -7.53
C PHE A 128 10.68 11.92 -7.18
N ILE A 129 9.73 11.87 -8.10
CA ILE A 129 8.33 12.28 -7.88
C ILE A 129 7.44 11.15 -8.35
N PHE A 130 6.68 10.57 -7.42
CA PHE A 130 5.66 9.57 -7.74
C PHE A 130 4.28 10.12 -7.46
N THR A 131 3.36 9.95 -8.39
CA THR A 131 1.94 10.24 -8.16
C THR A 131 1.21 8.97 -7.76
N SER A 132 0.24 9.08 -6.87
CA SER A 132 -0.58 7.95 -6.45
C SER A 132 -1.97 8.40 -6.02
N HIS A 133 -2.93 7.48 -6.08
CA HIS A 133 -4.25 7.59 -5.46
C HIS A 133 -4.43 6.59 -4.30
N LEU A 134 -3.41 5.78 -4.01
CA LEU A 134 -3.42 4.77 -2.95
C LEU A 134 -3.06 5.41 -1.60
N HIS A 135 -4.05 6.03 -0.94
CA HIS A 135 -3.84 6.72 0.34
C HIS A 135 -3.30 5.82 1.45
N GLN A 136 -3.57 4.50 1.38
CA GLN A 136 -3.04 3.51 2.33
C GLN A 136 -1.51 3.48 2.38
N LEU A 137 -0.79 3.96 1.35
CA LEU A 137 0.68 4.10 1.38
C LEU A 137 1.14 4.93 2.57
N THR A 138 0.39 5.98 2.94
CA THR A 138 0.75 6.88 4.04
C THR A 138 0.54 6.28 5.42
N GLU A 139 -0.15 5.15 5.51
CA GLU A 139 -0.42 4.43 6.75
C GLU A 139 0.63 3.37 7.05
N LEU A 140 1.41 2.96 6.03
CA LEU A 140 2.47 1.96 6.18
C LEU A 140 3.62 2.51 7.01
N GLU A 141 4.03 1.77 8.02
CA GLU A 141 5.17 2.14 8.88
C GLU A 141 6.48 2.23 8.08
N GLU A 142 6.63 1.41 7.05
CA GLU A 142 7.75 1.43 6.12
C GLU A 142 7.84 2.77 5.39
N VAL A 143 6.71 3.33 4.94
CA VAL A 143 6.66 4.64 4.26
C VAL A 143 6.91 5.78 5.25
N LYS A 144 6.34 5.71 6.46
CA LYS A 144 6.55 6.70 7.54
C LYS A 144 8.01 6.74 8.01
N ALA A 145 8.73 5.63 7.91
CA ALA A 145 10.14 5.54 8.26
C ALA A 145 11.08 6.18 7.21
N LEU A 146 10.61 6.52 6.02
CA LEU A 146 11.40 7.16 4.97
C LEU A 146 11.55 8.66 5.26
N ASN A 147 12.54 9.04 6.03
CA ASN A 147 12.76 10.43 6.48
C ASN A 147 13.03 11.42 5.35
N THR A 148 13.49 10.94 4.18
CA THR A 148 13.79 11.75 2.99
C THR A 148 12.63 11.81 1.99
N LEU A 149 11.48 11.16 2.30
CA LEU A 149 10.26 11.20 1.50
C LEU A 149 9.31 12.27 2.03
N GLU A 150 8.92 13.20 1.17
CA GLU A 150 7.87 14.17 1.47
C GLU A 150 6.55 13.76 0.81
N ILE A 151 5.46 13.95 1.55
CA ILE A 151 4.12 13.63 1.08
C ILE A 151 3.37 14.93 0.84
N TYR A 152 2.84 15.09 -0.38
CA TYR A 152 2.07 16.26 -0.80
C TYR A 152 0.77 15.82 -1.49
N HIS A 153 -0.16 16.77 -1.55
CA HIS A 153 -1.34 16.67 -2.39
C HIS A 153 -1.60 18.00 -3.10
N LEU A 154 -2.30 17.95 -4.23
CA LEU A 154 -2.81 19.14 -4.89
C LEU A 154 -4.18 19.50 -4.29
N LYS A 155 -4.29 20.73 -3.78
CA LYS A 155 -5.51 21.19 -3.13
C LYS A 155 -6.70 21.22 -4.08
N ILE A 156 -7.82 20.77 -3.54
CA ILE A 156 -9.13 20.81 -4.17
C ILE A 156 -10.10 21.34 -3.11
N ASP A 157 -10.78 22.42 -3.40
CA ASP A 157 -11.83 22.98 -2.58
C ASP A 157 -13.21 22.61 -3.15
N TYR A 158 -14.20 22.60 -2.31
CA TYR A 158 -15.58 22.32 -2.69
C TYR A 158 -16.46 23.51 -2.33
N ASP A 159 -16.95 24.19 -3.37
CA ASP A 159 -17.94 25.25 -3.22
C ASP A 159 -19.31 24.62 -2.95
N LYS A 160 -19.77 24.75 -1.71
CA LYS A 160 -21.06 24.19 -1.26
C LYS A 160 -22.25 24.96 -1.79
N GLU A 161 -22.10 26.22 -2.15
CA GLU A 161 -23.19 27.07 -2.64
C GLU A 161 -23.53 26.76 -4.09
N ASN A 162 -22.49 26.55 -4.90
CA ASN A 162 -22.61 26.26 -6.32
C ASN A 162 -22.50 24.78 -6.68
N ASP A 163 -22.23 23.92 -5.68
CA ASP A 163 -22.06 22.45 -5.83
C ASP A 163 -20.98 22.09 -6.85
N ILE A 164 -19.86 22.84 -6.84
CA ILE A 164 -18.74 22.64 -7.78
C ILE A 164 -17.43 22.37 -7.06
N LEU A 165 -16.56 21.58 -7.71
CA LEU A 165 -15.17 21.37 -7.27
C LEU A 165 -14.27 22.48 -7.85
N ILE A 166 -13.55 23.16 -6.96
CA ILE A 166 -12.55 24.14 -7.32
C ILE A 166 -11.17 23.51 -7.20
N TYR A 167 -10.49 23.34 -8.33
CA TYR A 167 -9.12 22.84 -8.38
C TYR A 167 -8.13 23.99 -8.13
N ASP A 168 -7.77 24.21 -6.88
CA ASP A 168 -6.79 25.23 -6.48
C ASP A 168 -5.38 24.92 -7.04
N ARG A 169 -5.06 23.62 -7.20
CA ARG A 169 -3.80 23.10 -7.77
C ARG A 169 -2.55 23.57 -7.04
N LYS A 170 -2.67 24.04 -5.81
CA LYS A 170 -1.56 24.36 -4.92
C LYS A 170 -1.12 23.12 -4.16
N LEU A 171 0.20 22.94 -4.06
CA LEU A 171 0.79 21.90 -3.23
C LEU A 171 0.52 22.18 -1.75
N ALA A 172 0.07 21.14 -1.05
CA ALA A 172 -0.06 21.16 0.39
C ALA A 172 0.51 19.87 0.99
N LYS A 173 1.06 19.94 2.19
CA LYS A 173 1.64 18.80 2.90
C LYS A 173 0.58 17.74 3.24
N GLY A 174 1.01 16.48 3.26
CA GLY A 174 0.17 15.33 3.53
C GLY A 174 -0.57 14.79 2.30
N SER A 175 -1.28 13.69 2.48
CA SER A 175 -1.99 12.99 1.39
C SER A 175 -3.31 13.64 0.96
N GLY A 176 -3.75 14.67 1.71
CA GLY A 176 -5.07 15.25 1.51
C GLY A 176 -6.21 14.27 1.86
N PRO A 177 -7.47 14.70 1.70
CA PRO A 177 -8.62 13.85 1.96
C PRO A 177 -8.73 12.72 0.93
N SER A 178 -9.01 11.50 1.38
CA SER A 178 -9.17 10.32 0.52
C SER A 178 -10.52 10.24 -0.20
N ILE A 179 -11.48 11.11 0.15
CA ILE A 179 -12.89 10.96 -0.20
C ILE A 179 -13.36 12.05 -1.17
N TYR A 180 -12.79 12.06 -2.37
CA TYR A 180 -13.30 12.97 -3.41
C TYR A 180 -14.28 12.33 -4.39
N GLY A 181 -14.26 11.00 -4.57
CA GLY A 181 -15.07 10.34 -5.59
C GLY A 181 -16.56 10.62 -5.48
N LEU A 182 -17.15 10.52 -4.28
CA LEU A 182 -18.56 10.82 -4.08
C LEU A 182 -18.87 12.33 -4.20
N LYS A 183 -17.95 13.21 -3.83
CA LYS A 183 -18.10 14.65 -4.05
C LYS A 183 -18.08 15.01 -5.54
N VAL A 184 -17.26 14.32 -6.33
CA VAL A 184 -17.32 14.46 -7.80
C VAL A 184 -18.69 14.04 -8.33
N CYS A 185 -19.24 12.92 -7.84
CA CYS A 185 -20.57 12.48 -8.24
C CYS A 185 -21.67 13.51 -7.85
N GLU A 186 -21.55 14.11 -6.68
CA GLU A 186 -22.44 15.21 -6.23
C GLU A 186 -22.34 16.42 -7.18
N ALA A 187 -21.12 16.89 -7.45
CA ALA A 187 -20.87 18.02 -8.34
C ALA A 187 -21.27 17.75 -9.81
N MET A 188 -21.31 16.49 -10.24
CA MET A 188 -21.83 16.07 -11.55
C MET A 188 -23.35 15.90 -11.59
N GLY A 189 -24.07 16.23 -10.50
CA GLY A 189 -25.53 16.19 -10.46
C GLY A 189 -26.14 14.79 -10.35
N MET A 190 -25.41 13.81 -9.80
CA MET A 190 -26.01 12.49 -9.52
C MET A 190 -27.12 12.61 -8.50
N SER A 191 -28.14 11.75 -8.62
CA SER A 191 -29.34 11.82 -7.78
C SER A 191 -29.01 11.72 -6.27
N LYS A 192 -29.74 12.45 -5.45
CA LYS A 192 -29.59 12.39 -3.97
C LYS A 192 -29.74 10.97 -3.41
N GLU A 193 -30.59 10.15 -4.03
CA GLU A 193 -30.79 8.75 -3.66
C GLU A 193 -29.49 7.94 -3.90
N PHE A 194 -28.89 8.07 -5.10
CA PHE A 194 -27.61 7.43 -5.42
C PHE A 194 -26.52 7.82 -4.41
N ILE A 195 -26.35 9.12 -4.19
CA ILE A 195 -25.32 9.63 -3.27
C ILE A 195 -25.54 9.13 -1.84
N SER A 196 -26.80 9.16 -1.35
CA SER A 196 -27.14 8.67 -0.02
C SER A 196 -26.80 7.18 0.15
N PHE A 197 -27.14 6.37 -0.86
CA PHE A 197 -26.84 4.93 -0.84
C PHE A 197 -25.35 4.65 -0.93
N ALA A 198 -24.64 5.34 -1.81
CA ALA A 198 -23.18 5.22 -1.96
C ALA A 198 -22.45 5.60 -0.65
N LYS A 199 -22.86 6.68 0.03
CA LYS A 199 -22.32 7.06 1.35
C LYS A 199 -22.58 5.97 2.41
N LYS A 200 -23.73 5.32 2.41
CA LYS A 200 -24.02 4.20 3.32
C LYS A 200 -23.10 3.01 3.08
N ILE A 201 -22.84 2.68 1.81
CA ILE A 201 -21.90 1.61 1.43
C ILE A 201 -20.48 1.99 1.86
N GLN A 202 -20.02 3.21 1.56
CA GLN A 202 -18.71 3.71 1.94
C GLN A 202 -18.49 3.59 3.46
N ASN A 203 -19.39 4.12 4.27
CA ASN A 203 -19.33 4.03 5.73
C ASN A 203 -19.29 2.56 6.24
N LYS A 204 -19.94 1.64 5.54
CA LYS A 204 -19.90 0.21 5.87
C LYS A 204 -18.54 -0.39 5.55
N LEU A 205 -17.94 -0.03 4.42
CA LEU A 205 -16.61 -0.50 4.02
C LEU A 205 -15.53 0.05 4.96
N GLU A 206 -15.56 1.33 5.29
CA GLU A 206 -14.63 1.97 6.23
C GLU A 206 -14.71 1.36 7.64
N LYS A 207 -15.93 1.10 8.14
CA LYS A 207 -16.11 0.42 9.43
C LYS A 207 -15.58 -1.00 9.42
N ASN A 208 -15.74 -1.73 8.32
CA ASN A 208 -15.21 -3.09 8.17
C ASN A 208 -13.67 -3.09 8.10
N ASP A 209 -13.06 -2.07 7.51
CA ASP A 209 -11.61 -1.93 7.42
C ASP A 209 -10.99 -1.55 8.77
N GLN A 210 -11.60 -0.61 9.49
CA GLN A 210 -11.17 -0.21 10.84
C GLN A 210 -11.41 -1.29 11.92
N SER A 211 -12.33 -2.24 11.69
CA SER A 211 -12.63 -3.32 12.64
C SER A 211 -11.77 -4.57 12.47
N ARG A 212 -10.97 -4.66 11.42
CA ARG A 212 -10.08 -5.80 11.19
C ARG A 212 -8.85 -5.72 12.07
N LYS A 213 -8.95 -6.29 13.26
CA LYS A 213 -7.76 -6.53 14.09
C LYS A 213 -6.81 -7.47 13.36
N LEU A 214 -5.55 -7.06 13.25
CA LEU A 214 -4.48 -7.86 12.66
C LEU A 214 -3.75 -8.65 13.76
N SER A 215 -3.17 -9.78 13.39
CA SER A 215 -2.30 -10.52 14.29
C SER A 215 -1.02 -9.71 14.59
N GLN A 216 -0.59 -9.68 15.83
CA GLN A 216 0.68 -9.08 16.25
C GLN A 216 1.93 -9.74 15.63
N TYR A 217 1.78 -10.94 15.06
CA TYR A 217 2.88 -11.71 14.46
C TYR A 217 2.96 -11.58 12.95
N ASN A 218 1.85 -11.23 12.27
CA ASN A 218 1.81 -11.11 10.82
C ASN A 218 0.60 -10.29 10.38
N SER A 219 0.84 -9.17 9.71
CA SER A 219 -0.19 -8.24 9.23
C SER A 219 -1.13 -8.81 8.15
N HIS A 220 -0.82 -9.98 7.59
CA HIS A 220 -1.68 -10.68 6.63
C HIS A 220 -2.63 -11.68 7.29
N VAL A 221 -2.61 -11.79 8.62
CA VAL A 221 -3.50 -12.65 9.39
C VAL A 221 -4.54 -11.80 10.10
N PHE A 222 -5.77 -11.86 9.60
CA PHE A 222 -6.91 -11.14 10.17
C PHE A 222 -7.46 -11.86 11.40
N MET A 223 -7.66 -11.12 12.47
CA MET A 223 -8.27 -11.58 13.73
C MET A 223 -9.79 -11.32 13.68
N ASP A 224 -10.46 -11.92 12.71
CA ASP A 224 -11.89 -11.72 12.41
C ASP A 224 -12.82 -12.65 13.19
N GLU A 225 -12.42 -13.93 13.28
CA GLU A 225 -13.17 -14.96 13.99
C GLU A 225 -12.27 -16.15 14.36
N CYS A 226 -12.64 -16.89 15.42
CA CYS A 226 -12.00 -18.15 15.77
C CYS A 226 -12.22 -19.18 14.66
N LYS A 227 -11.17 -19.74 14.09
CA LYS A 227 -11.28 -20.70 12.98
C LYS A 227 -11.75 -22.10 13.39
N ILE A 228 -12.07 -22.31 14.69
CA ILE A 228 -12.66 -23.55 15.23
C ILE A 228 -14.14 -23.35 15.56
N CYS A 229 -14.49 -22.33 16.39
CA CYS A 229 -15.86 -22.13 16.89
C CYS A 229 -16.56 -20.88 16.35
N PHE A 230 -15.90 -20.10 15.48
CA PHE A 230 -16.42 -18.90 14.82
C PHE A 230 -16.78 -17.72 15.76
N GLN A 231 -16.39 -17.77 17.03
CA GLN A 231 -16.51 -16.66 17.96
C GLN A 231 -15.61 -15.49 17.51
N LYS A 232 -16.08 -14.24 17.67
CA LYS A 232 -15.40 -13.03 17.20
C LYS A 232 -14.68 -12.25 18.29
N GLU A 233 -14.84 -12.64 19.54
CA GLU A 233 -14.28 -11.94 20.70
C GLU A 233 -13.12 -12.71 21.30
N ASN A 234 -12.23 -11.98 21.99
CA ASN A 234 -11.09 -12.52 22.72
C ASN A 234 -10.23 -13.47 21.84
N LEU A 235 -9.88 -12.99 20.64
CA LEU A 235 -9.08 -13.75 19.70
C LEU A 235 -7.61 -13.60 19.98
N GLU A 236 -6.88 -14.70 19.90
CA GLU A 236 -5.44 -14.82 20.04
C GLU A 236 -4.87 -15.54 18.81
N THR A 237 -3.63 -15.20 18.45
CA THR A 237 -2.94 -15.90 17.34
C THR A 237 -2.23 -17.12 17.88
N HIS A 238 -2.57 -18.30 17.37
CA HIS A 238 -1.92 -19.56 17.67
C HIS A 238 -0.93 -19.93 16.56
N HIS A 239 0.27 -20.40 16.93
CA HIS A 239 1.26 -20.95 16.00
C HIS A 239 1.01 -22.47 15.86
N ILE A 240 0.71 -22.92 14.64
CA ILE A 240 0.45 -24.34 14.35
C ILE A 240 1.69 -25.17 14.69
N ASN A 241 2.86 -24.75 14.20
CA ASN A 241 4.14 -25.26 14.66
C ASN A 241 4.65 -24.36 15.80
N ASP A 242 4.83 -24.95 16.97
CA ASP A 242 5.18 -24.22 18.19
C ASP A 242 6.51 -23.46 18.03
N GLN A 243 6.48 -22.19 18.40
CA GLN A 243 7.61 -21.24 18.28
C GLN A 243 8.91 -21.74 18.93
N LYS A 244 8.81 -22.56 19.96
CA LYS A 244 9.99 -23.12 20.67
C LYS A 244 10.88 -24.03 19.82
N PHE A 245 10.36 -24.53 18.68
CA PHE A 245 11.13 -25.36 17.75
C PHE A 245 11.75 -24.56 16.60
N ALA A 246 11.57 -23.24 16.56
CA ALA A 246 12.28 -22.38 15.62
C ALA A 246 13.72 -22.14 16.07
N ASP A 247 14.64 -21.97 15.12
CA ASP A 247 16.03 -21.66 15.40
C ASP A 247 16.27 -20.23 15.92
N GLU A 248 17.50 -19.85 16.19
CA GLU A 248 17.90 -18.50 16.67
C GLU A 248 17.48 -17.37 15.70
N ASN A 249 17.31 -17.68 14.42
CA ASN A 249 16.84 -16.76 13.39
C ASN A 249 15.31 -16.79 13.21
N ASN A 250 14.58 -17.44 14.13
CA ASN A 250 13.12 -17.63 14.07
C ASN A 250 12.63 -18.45 12.85
N MET A 251 13.47 -19.34 12.33
CA MET A 251 13.18 -20.15 11.14
C MET A 251 12.86 -21.61 11.53
N PHE A 252 11.97 -22.23 10.77
CA PHE A 252 11.79 -23.68 10.68
C PHE A 252 12.37 -24.09 9.32
N HIS A 253 13.46 -24.82 9.26
CA HIS A 253 14.12 -25.25 8.02
C HIS A 253 13.95 -24.33 6.79
N SER A 254 12.73 -24.18 6.27
CA SER A 254 12.43 -23.48 5.01
C SER A 254 11.55 -22.23 5.15
N TYR A 255 11.05 -21.87 6.35
CA TYR A 255 10.18 -20.71 6.53
C TYR A 255 10.28 -20.09 7.93
N HIS A 256 9.97 -18.80 8.02
CA HIS A 256 9.95 -18.05 9.28
C HIS A 256 8.72 -18.44 10.12
N LYS A 257 8.87 -18.55 11.46
CA LYS A 257 7.80 -18.99 12.38
C LYS A 257 6.50 -18.19 12.25
N ASN A 258 6.57 -16.91 11.85
CA ASN A 258 5.43 -16.01 11.73
C ASN A 258 4.82 -15.96 10.32
N VAL A 259 5.11 -16.91 9.44
CA VAL A 259 4.44 -16.97 8.13
C VAL A 259 2.94 -17.25 8.27
N LYS A 260 2.13 -16.68 7.37
CA LYS A 260 0.67 -16.78 7.42
C LYS A 260 0.14 -18.20 7.56
N HIS A 261 0.76 -19.18 6.91
CA HIS A 261 0.30 -20.57 6.96
C HIS A 261 0.61 -21.28 8.28
N ASN A 262 1.49 -20.73 9.12
CA ASN A 262 1.77 -21.22 10.47
C ASN A 262 0.92 -20.55 11.55
N LEU A 263 0.07 -19.60 11.20
CA LEU A 263 -0.71 -18.80 12.13
C LEU A 263 -2.21 -19.04 11.96
N VAL A 264 -2.93 -19.16 13.09
CA VAL A 264 -4.38 -19.31 13.09
C VAL A 264 -5.02 -18.47 14.19
N PRO A 265 -6.07 -17.68 13.90
CA PRO A 265 -6.86 -16.99 14.91
C PRO A 265 -7.73 -17.98 15.69
N LEU A 266 -7.58 -18.01 16.99
CA LEU A 266 -8.41 -18.80 17.90
C LEU A 266 -8.95 -17.91 19.03
N CYS A 267 -10.16 -18.17 19.50
CA CYS A 267 -10.59 -17.58 20.76
C CYS A 267 -9.84 -18.20 21.93
N LYS A 268 -9.72 -17.47 23.03
CA LYS A 268 -9.01 -17.91 24.23
C LYS A 268 -9.42 -19.31 24.69
N CYS A 269 -10.70 -19.66 24.59
CA CYS A 269 -11.22 -20.98 24.95
C CYS A 269 -10.68 -22.08 24.03
N CYS A 270 -10.74 -21.89 22.70
CA CYS A 270 -10.21 -22.86 21.74
C CYS A 270 -8.68 -22.93 21.81
N HIS A 271 -8.00 -21.81 22.03
CA HIS A 271 -6.55 -21.77 22.22
C HIS A 271 -6.11 -22.59 23.42
N LEU A 272 -6.79 -22.46 24.56
CA LEU A 272 -6.54 -23.29 25.74
C LEU A 272 -6.76 -24.80 25.46
N LYS A 273 -7.81 -25.16 24.71
CA LYS A 273 -8.04 -26.57 24.33
C LYS A 273 -6.94 -27.14 23.43
N VAL A 274 -6.39 -26.30 22.53
CA VAL A 274 -5.23 -26.69 21.72
C VAL A 274 -3.98 -26.83 22.58
N THR A 275 -3.72 -25.88 23.49
CA THR A 275 -2.59 -25.93 24.43
C THR A 275 -2.66 -27.16 25.35
N ASN A 276 -3.87 -27.57 25.78
CA ASN A 276 -4.10 -28.76 26.62
C ASN A 276 -4.14 -30.06 25.81
N GLU A 277 -3.80 -30.02 24.52
CA GLU A 277 -3.86 -31.21 23.62
C GLU A 277 -5.25 -31.85 23.49
N GLU A 278 -6.33 -31.12 23.84
CA GLU A 278 -7.72 -31.58 23.63
C GLU A 278 -8.16 -31.43 22.16
N ILE A 279 -7.60 -30.43 21.47
CA ILE A 279 -7.78 -30.20 20.05
C ILE A 279 -6.41 -30.20 19.39
N ILE A 280 -6.31 -30.90 18.27
CA ILE A 280 -5.11 -30.95 17.43
C ILE A 280 -5.38 -30.16 16.17
N VAL A 281 -4.55 -29.14 15.91
CA VAL A 281 -4.57 -28.34 14.69
C VAL A 281 -3.51 -28.91 13.74
N GLU A 282 -3.95 -29.42 12.59
CA GLU A 282 -3.09 -30.10 11.63
C GLU A 282 -2.57 -29.17 10.52
N GLY A 283 -3.16 -27.97 10.36
CA GLY A 283 -2.77 -26.99 9.38
C GLY A 283 -3.91 -26.48 8.50
N TRP A 284 -3.59 -25.89 7.38
CA TRP A 284 -4.55 -25.34 6.41
C TRP A 284 -4.73 -26.30 5.23
N LYS A 285 -5.98 -26.52 4.82
CA LYS A 285 -6.35 -27.35 3.68
C LYS A 285 -7.07 -26.51 2.63
N GLU A 286 -6.66 -26.63 1.37
CA GLU A 286 -7.36 -26.02 0.23
C GLU A 286 -8.68 -26.77 -0.03
N THR A 287 -9.75 -26.01 -0.23
CA THR A 287 -11.06 -26.55 -0.58
C THR A 287 -11.67 -25.75 -1.72
N SER A 288 -12.69 -26.28 -2.38
CA SER A 288 -13.43 -25.56 -3.44
C SER A 288 -14.07 -24.24 -2.97
N LYS A 289 -14.16 -24.01 -1.66
CA LYS A 289 -14.66 -22.77 -1.02
C LYS A 289 -13.54 -21.92 -0.37
N GLY A 290 -12.26 -22.20 -0.71
CA GLY A 290 -11.09 -21.53 -0.16
C GLY A 290 -10.38 -22.33 0.94
N LYS A 291 -9.39 -21.70 1.61
CA LYS A 291 -8.61 -22.32 2.69
C LYS A 291 -9.46 -22.54 3.92
N LYS A 292 -9.43 -23.76 4.46
CA LYS A 292 -10.10 -24.15 5.70
C LYS A 292 -9.09 -24.74 6.68
N LEU A 293 -9.26 -24.43 7.98
CA LEU A 293 -8.43 -25.03 9.03
C LEU A 293 -8.76 -26.53 9.17
N ASN A 294 -7.74 -27.36 9.12
CA ASN A 294 -7.84 -28.79 9.40
C ASN A 294 -7.50 -29.03 10.87
N TRP A 295 -8.48 -29.52 11.63
CA TRP A 295 -8.34 -29.78 13.05
C TRP A 295 -9.26 -30.93 13.49
N ARG A 296 -8.93 -31.57 14.61
CA ARG A 296 -9.74 -32.67 15.20
C ARG A 296 -9.64 -32.64 16.70
N TYR A 297 -10.58 -33.29 17.37
CA TYR A 297 -10.44 -33.60 18.79
C TYR A 297 -9.43 -34.72 19.00
N ALA A 298 -8.66 -34.65 20.09
CA ALA A 298 -7.79 -35.74 20.49
C ALA A 298 -8.60 -36.97 20.96
N ASP A 299 -8.19 -38.15 20.55
CA ASP A 299 -8.84 -39.41 20.97
C ASP A 299 -8.66 -39.63 22.47
N LYS A 300 -9.77 -39.72 23.20
CA LYS A 300 -9.76 -39.93 24.67
C LYS A 300 -9.02 -41.22 25.12
N LYS A 301 -8.72 -42.14 24.23
CA LYS A 301 -8.01 -43.42 24.55
C LYS A 301 -6.49 -43.27 24.76
N ASN A 302 -5.86 -42.16 24.33
CA ASN A 302 -4.41 -41.97 24.46
C ASN A 302 -3.97 -41.09 25.63
N ALA A 303 -4.89 -40.31 26.24
CA ALA A 303 -4.58 -39.42 27.36
C ALA A 303 -4.28 -40.20 28.66
N SER A 304 -4.76 -41.41 28.80
CA SER A 304 -4.53 -42.25 30.01
C SER A 304 -3.18 -42.98 30.01
N ARG A 305 -2.47 -43.05 28.89
CA ARG A 305 -1.15 -43.70 28.83
C ARG A 305 0.03 -42.83 29.23
N LYS A 306 -0.08 -41.48 29.04
CA LYS A 306 1.01 -40.56 29.43
C LYS A 306 1.09 -40.24 30.94
N LYS A 307 0.02 -40.48 31.72
CA LYS A 307 0.03 -40.27 33.18
C LYS A 307 0.61 -41.46 34.01
N LYS A 308 1.15 -42.49 33.39
CA LYS A 308 1.75 -43.63 34.08
C LYS A 308 3.29 -43.69 34.02
N PHE A 309 3.93 -42.67 33.40
CA PHE A 309 5.39 -42.58 33.34
C PHE A 309 5.82 -41.10 33.57
N SER A 310 5.51 -40.57 34.70
CA SER A 310 6.16 -39.38 35.29
C SER A 310 6.29 -39.56 36.77
#